data_20f632cd68823e0c404084f1af5e14c3
#
_entry.id   20f632cd68823e0c404084f1af5e14c3
#
_cell.length_a   1.000
_cell.length_b   1.000
_cell.length_c   1.000
_cell.angle_alpha   90.00
_cell.angle_beta   90.00
_cell.angle_gamma   90.00
#
_symmetry.space_group_name_H-M   'P 1'
#
loop_
_entity.id
_entity.type
_entity.pdbx_description
1 polymer ?
#
loop_
_entity_poly.entity_id
_entity_poly.type
_entity_poly.pdbx_seq_one_letter_code
_entity_poly.pdbx_strand_id
1 'polypeptide(L)'
;LHIPAFLPIWLKAAFFGVAGAILILPGRFFVHFAGRISRLMSRILESPVSLIVVAAAFVVLRATPALLGDGRLRGREAQAGIVRPVEYLSDWLATKVYELGHPLIAIDGWTAVAVVSIFSGCLFLFFIWYFPRRIWNDSRDRLVARSLLAGSGLVALFFGYVEAYALPCALMTGVLLAAEAFRREKGSFYVVVLLQIMAV
;
A
#
# COMPACT_ATOMS: atom_id res chain seq x y z
N LEU A 1 6.59 14.68 -9.49
CA LEU A 1 6.00 13.60 -10.34
C LEU A 1 7.08 12.78 -11.05
N HIS A 2 7.96 12.09 -10.30
CA HIS A 2 9.07 11.31 -10.85
C HIS A 2 8.90 9.78 -10.70
N ILE A 3 7.69 9.30 -10.34
CA ILE A 3 7.41 7.86 -10.21
C ILE A 3 7.81 7.06 -11.46
N PRO A 4 7.59 7.54 -12.71
CA PRO A 4 8.04 6.81 -13.89
C PRO A 4 9.55 6.62 -13.99
N ALA A 5 10.37 7.44 -13.32
CA ALA A 5 11.83 7.33 -13.42
C ALA A 5 12.37 5.99 -12.89
N PHE A 6 11.68 5.38 -11.93
CA PHE A 6 12.11 4.15 -11.22
C PHE A 6 11.56 2.86 -11.81
N LEU A 7 10.61 2.96 -12.74
CA LEU A 7 10.03 1.78 -13.37
C LEU A 7 10.96 1.24 -14.48
N PRO A 8 11.04 -0.09 -14.66
CA PRO A 8 11.67 -0.69 -15.82
C PRO A 8 11.11 -0.11 -17.13
N ILE A 9 11.94 -0.03 -18.17
CA ILE A 9 11.59 0.66 -19.42
C ILE A 9 10.33 0.10 -20.09
N TRP A 10 10.12 -1.22 -19.99
CA TRP A 10 8.94 -1.90 -20.51
C TRP A 10 7.66 -1.50 -19.74
N LEU A 11 7.77 -1.25 -18.41
CA LEU A 11 6.63 -0.81 -17.60
C LEU A 11 6.28 0.66 -17.89
N LYS A 12 7.30 1.49 -18.14
CA LYS A 12 7.11 2.88 -18.63
C LYS A 12 6.41 2.87 -19.98
N ALA A 13 6.87 2.05 -20.91
CA ALA A 13 6.26 1.92 -22.24
C ALA A 13 4.82 1.44 -22.15
N ALA A 14 4.53 0.47 -21.30
CA ALA A 14 3.16 -0.01 -21.04
C ALA A 14 2.28 1.10 -20.43
N PHE A 15 2.79 1.85 -19.45
CA PHE A 15 2.05 2.95 -18.82
C PHE A 15 1.73 4.06 -19.82
N PHE A 16 2.71 4.52 -20.59
CA PHE A 16 2.49 5.54 -21.60
C PHE A 16 1.66 5.04 -22.79
N GLY A 17 1.80 3.77 -23.15
CA GLY A 17 0.96 3.12 -24.16
C GLY A 17 -0.52 3.07 -23.75
N VAL A 18 -0.80 2.67 -22.51
CA VAL A 18 -2.16 2.67 -21.95
C VAL A 18 -2.70 4.10 -21.84
N ALA A 19 -1.92 5.04 -21.32
CA ALA A 19 -2.33 6.44 -21.22
C ALA A 19 -2.62 7.04 -22.60
N GLY A 20 -1.77 6.78 -23.60
CA GLY A 20 -1.98 7.20 -24.99
C GLY A 20 -3.20 6.54 -25.62
N ALA A 21 -3.40 5.23 -25.40
CA ALA A 21 -4.60 4.55 -25.87
C ALA A 21 -5.87 5.13 -25.26
N ILE A 22 -5.83 5.52 -23.97
CA ILE A 22 -6.94 6.20 -23.29
C ILE A 22 -7.30 7.53 -23.97
N LEU A 23 -6.32 8.27 -24.46
CA LEU A 23 -6.54 9.57 -25.10
C LEU A 23 -7.04 9.45 -26.56
N ILE A 24 -6.68 8.36 -27.25
CA ILE A 24 -6.91 8.22 -28.71
C ILE A 24 -8.15 7.38 -29.03
N LEU A 25 -8.52 6.43 -28.17
CA LEU A 25 -9.64 5.51 -28.44
C LEU A 25 -11.01 6.19 -28.27
N PRO A 26 -11.96 5.92 -29.17
CA PRO A 26 -13.30 6.47 -29.05
C PRO A 26 -13.99 6.08 -27.75
N GLY A 27 -14.71 7.01 -27.12
CA GLY A 27 -15.34 6.80 -25.81
C GLY A 27 -16.25 5.55 -25.73
N ARG A 28 -16.86 5.12 -26.85
CA ARG A 28 -17.69 3.91 -26.93
C ARG A 28 -16.87 2.61 -26.71
N PHE A 29 -15.63 2.57 -27.20
CA PHE A 29 -14.72 1.44 -26.94
C PHE A 29 -14.37 1.36 -25.47
N PHE A 30 -14.15 2.52 -24.84
CA PHE A 30 -13.86 2.61 -23.39
C PHE A 30 -15.00 2.08 -22.53
N VAL A 31 -16.24 2.40 -22.85
CA VAL A 31 -17.40 1.96 -22.05
C VAL A 31 -17.53 0.43 -22.07
N HIS A 32 -17.36 -0.20 -23.25
CA HIS A 32 -17.43 -1.66 -23.37
C HIS A 32 -16.22 -2.38 -22.74
N PHE A 33 -15.02 -1.86 -22.95
CA PHE A 33 -13.79 -2.39 -22.40
C PHE A 33 -13.72 -2.20 -20.88
N ALA A 34 -14.07 -0.99 -20.40
CA ALA A 34 -14.18 -0.69 -18.97
C ALA A 34 -15.22 -1.59 -18.27
N GLY A 35 -16.35 -1.91 -18.93
CA GLY A 35 -17.36 -2.81 -18.38
C GLY A 35 -16.89 -4.27 -18.28
N ARG A 36 -16.01 -4.74 -19.16
CA ARG A 36 -15.39 -6.07 -19.06
C ARG A 36 -14.29 -6.11 -18.03
N ILE A 37 -13.39 -5.13 -18.04
CA ILE A 37 -12.33 -5.00 -17.03
C ILE A 37 -12.92 -4.82 -15.65
N SER A 38 -13.92 -3.96 -15.48
CA SER A 38 -14.59 -3.75 -14.20
C SER A 38 -15.15 -5.05 -13.62
N ARG A 39 -15.79 -5.91 -14.44
CA ARG A 39 -16.30 -7.21 -13.99
C ARG A 39 -15.17 -8.20 -13.63
N LEU A 40 -14.09 -8.21 -14.39
CA LEU A 40 -12.92 -9.03 -14.08
C LEU A 40 -12.24 -8.54 -12.81
N MET A 41 -12.00 -7.24 -12.72
CA MET A 41 -11.37 -6.59 -11.55
C MET A 41 -12.22 -6.72 -10.29
N SER A 42 -13.57 -6.67 -10.39
CA SER A 42 -14.43 -6.89 -9.23
C SER A 42 -14.26 -8.31 -8.68
N ARG A 43 -14.24 -9.31 -9.55
CA ARG A 43 -14.02 -10.71 -9.13
C ARG A 43 -12.64 -10.91 -8.49
N ILE A 44 -11.61 -10.32 -9.08
CA ILE A 44 -10.25 -10.40 -8.56
C ILE A 44 -10.15 -9.67 -7.22
N LEU A 45 -10.59 -8.42 -7.15
CA LEU A 45 -10.48 -7.59 -5.93
C LEU A 45 -11.44 -8.01 -4.80
N GLU A 46 -12.48 -8.77 -5.11
CA GLU A 46 -13.36 -9.36 -4.10
C GLU A 46 -12.85 -10.70 -3.56
N SER A 47 -11.93 -11.34 -4.25
CA SER A 47 -11.31 -12.58 -3.78
C SER A 47 -10.21 -12.29 -2.74
N PRO A 48 -10.19 -13.00 -1.59
CA PRO A 48 -9.05 -12.91 -0.66
C PRO A 48 -7.73 -13.39 -1.30
N VAL A 49 -7.79 -14.22 -2.34
CA VAL A 49 -6.61 -14.68 -3.09
C VAL A 49 -5.88 -13.50 -3.74
N SER A 50 -6.61 -12.47 -4.20
CA SER A 50 -5.97 -11.28 -4.79
C SER A 50 -5.09 -10.53 -3.79
N LEU A 51 -5.47 -10.51 -2.51
CA LEU A 51 -4.64 -9.90 -1.45
C LEU A 51 -3.31 -10.63 -1.33
N ILE A 52 -3.33 -11.96 -1.40
CA ILE A 52 -2.12 -12.80 -1.32
C ILE A 52 -1.24 -12.55 -2.55
N VAL A 53 -1.83 -12.48 -3.75
CA VAL A 53 -1.09 -12.22 -4.99
C VAL A 53 -0.44 -10.84 -4.98
N VAL A 54 -1.16 -9.80 -4.55
CA VAL A 54 -0.62 -8.44 -4.46
C VAL A 54 0.42 -8.34 -3.35
N ALA A 55 0.20 -8.98 -2.20
CA ALA A 55 1.20 -9.05 -1.13
C ALA A 55 2.49 -9.76 -1.60
N ALA A 56 2.35 -10.86 -2.35
CA ALA A 56 3.49 -11.53 -2.97
C ALA A 56 4.20 -10.61 -3.99
N ALA A 57 3.44 -9.82 -4.76
CA ALA A 57 4.02 -8.84 -5.67
C ALA A 57 4.85 -7.77 -4.94
N PHE A 58 4.44 -7.32 -3.75
CA PHE A 58 5.25 -6.40 -2.93
C PHE A 58 6.61 -6.99 -2.56
N VAL A 59 6.67 -8.30 -2.32
CA VAL A 59 7.93 -9.00 -2.01
C VAL A 59 8.78 -9.19 -3.26
N VAL A 60 8.19 -9.71 -4.34
CA VAL A 60 8.90 -10.09 -5.58
C VAL A 60 9.38 -8.87 -6.36
N LEU A 61 8.56 -7.82 -6.41
CA LEU A 61 8.86 -6.57 -7.10
C LEU A 61 9.51 -5.52 -6.19
N ARG A 62 10.07 -5.96 -5.07
CA ARG A 62 10.71 -5.09 -4.09
C ARG A 62 11.69 -4.14 -4.76
N ALA A 63 11.59 -2.85 -4.42
CA ALA A 63 12.55 -1.85 -4.87
C ALA A 63 13.94 -2.13 -4.27
N THR A 64 14.90 -2.39 -5.15
CA THR A 64 16.28 -2.71 -4.73
C THR A 64 17.20 -1.50 -4.58
N PRO A 65 17.04 -0.36 -5.29
CA PRO A 65 17.89 0.80 -5.08
C PRO A 65 17.20 1.84 -4.18
N ALA A 66 17.88 2.23 -3.13
CA ALA A 66 17.56 3.42 -2.36
C ALA A 66 18.08 4.66 -3.06
N LEU A 67 17.38 5.10 -4.07
CA LEU A 67 17.85 6.22 -4.87
C LEU A 67 17.48 7.60 -4.31
N LEU A 68 16.47 7.68 -3.44
CA LEU A 68 15.99 8.94 -2.90
C LEU A 68 15.60 8.77 -1.42
N GLY A 69 15.81 9.83 -0.64
CA GLY A 69 15.38 9.93 0.74
C GLY A 69 16.37 9.39 1.76
N ASP A 70 15.90 9.30 2.98
CA ASP A 70 16.68 8.95 4.18
C ASP A 70 16.86 7.43 4.37
N GLY A 71 16.54 6.62 3.38
CA GLY A 71 16.51 5.17 3.51
C GLY A 71 17.80 4.55 4.06
N ARG A 72 18.98 5.08 3.68
CA ARG A 72 20.26 4.63 4.25
C ARG A 72 20.39 4.98 5.73
N LEU A 73 19.89 6.14 6.11
CA LEU A 73 19.88 6.58 7.51
C LEU A 73 18.94 5.68 8.32
N ARG A 74 17.72 5.43 7.81
CA ARG A 74 16.74 4.55 8.45
C ARG A 74 17.24 3.14 8.70
N GLY A 75 17.92 2.56 7.73
CA GLY A 75 18.55 1.25 7.90
C GLY A 75 19.60 1.23 9.01
N ARG A 76 20.45 2.28 9.10
CA ARG A 76 21.44 2.41 10.16
C ARG A 76 20.80 2.64 11.53
N GLU A 77 19.75 3.44 11.60
CA GLU A 77 19.00 3.69 12.83
C GLU A 77 18.32 2.43 13.35
N ALA A 78 17.71 1.62 12.49
CA ALA A 78 17.15 0.33 12.87
C ALA A 78 18.21 -0.60 13.46
N GLN A 79 19.42 -0.62 12.87
CA GLN A 79 20.56 -1.39 13.39
C GLN A 79 21.07 -0.88 14.74
N ALA A 80 21.06 0.43 14.93
CA ALA A 80 21.49 1.10 16.16
C ALA A 80 20.43 1.10 17.26
N GLY A 81 19.22 0.62 17.00
CA GLY A 81 18.11 0.65 17.95
C GLY A 81 17.54 2.06 18.18
N ILE A 82 17.77 2.98 17.25
CA ILE A 82 17.29 4.36 17.36
C ILE A 82 15.83 4.44 16.92
N VAL A 83 14.96 4.90 17.83
CA VAL A 83 13.54 5.10 17.61
C VAL A 83 13.20 6.57 17.75
N ARG A 84 12.68 7.18 16.71
CA ARG A 84 12.31 8.61 16.70
C ARG A 84 10.90 8.82 17.22
N PRO A 85 10.66 9.87 18.03
CA PRO A 85 9.32 10.13 18.56
C PRO A 85 8.25 10.37 17.47
N VAL A 86 8.64 11.01 16.37
CA VAL A 86 7.71 11.41 15.29
C VAL A 86 7.22 10.21 14.45
N GLU A 87 8.01 9.15 14.41
CA GLU A 87 7.73 7.95 13.59
C GLU A 87 7.86 6.70 14.45
N TYR A 88 7.50 6.84 15.72
CA TYR A 88 7.79 5.88 16.78
C TYR A 88 7.44 4.44 16.39
N LEU A 89 6.22 4.19 15.92
CA LEU A 89 5.75 2.83 15.62
C LEU A 89 6.51 2.22 14.45
N SER A 90 6.80 3.00 13.40
CA SER A 90 7.55 2.54 12.23
C SER A 90 8.99 2.16 12.60
N ASP A 91 9.67 3.04 13.33
CA ASP A 91 11.06 2.85 13.73
C ASP A 91 11.18 1.72 14.76
N TRP A 92 10.26 1.66 15.73
CA TRP A 92 10.21 0.57 16.70
C TRP A 92 10.01 -0.78 16.03
N LEU A 93 9.08 -0.89 15.09
CA LEU A 93 8.87 -2.13 14.33
C LEU A 93 10.10 -2.51 13.52
N ALA A 94 10.74 -1.56 12.83
CA ALA A 94 11.95 -1.82 12.05
C ALA A 94 13.09 -2.32 12.94
N THR A 95 13.28 -1.70 14.11
CA THR A 95 14.26 -2.14 15.12
C THR A 95 13.95 -3.57 15.59
N LYS A 96 12.68 -3.87 15.91
CA LYS A 96 12.29 -5.22 16.34
C LYS A 96 12.45 -6.28 15.25
N VAL A 97 12.11 -5.93 14.01
CA VAL A 97 12.34 -6.82 12.85
C VAL A 97 13.84 -7.08 12.68
N TYR A 98 14.70 -6.07 12.83
CA TYR A 98 16.14 -6.24 12.79
C TYR A 98 16.67 -7.12 13.94
N GLU A 99 16.30 -6.80 15.19
CA GLU A 99 16.72 -7.55 16.38
C GLU A 99 16.37 -9.06 16.29
N LEU A 100 15.18 -9.37 15.81
CA LEU A 100 14.70 -10.75 15.66
C LEU A 100 15.27 -11.43 14.41
N GLY A 101 15.38 -10.71 13.31
CA GLY A 101 15.77 -11.29 12.03
C GLY A 101 17.28 -11.43 11.85
N HIS A 102 18.06 -10.51 12.43
CA HIS A 102 19.52 -10.53 12.27
C HIS A 102 20.17 -11.83 12.78
N PRO A 103 19.86 -12.33 13.99
CA PRO A 103 20.44 -13.58 14.47
C PRO A 103 19.94 -14.84 13.74
N LEU A 104 18.75 -14.79 13.11
CA LEU A 104 18.14 -15.95 12.47
C LEU A 104 18.54 -16.11 10.99
N ILE A 105 18.54 -15.02 10.24
CA ILE A 105 18.75 -15.02 8.78
C ILE A 105 19.67 -13.89 8.31
N ALA A 106 20.44 -13.28 9.23
CA ALA A 106 21.42 -12.23 8.95
C ALA A 106 20.88 -11.03 8.13
N ILE A 107 19.63 -10.63 8.38
CA ILE A 107 19.07 -9.43 7.73
C ILE A 107 19.84 -8.18 8.16
N ASP A 108 19.96 -7.22 7.26
CA ASP A 108 20.46 -5.89 7.57
C ASP A 108 19.30 -4.93 7.93
N GLY A 109 19.64 -3.77 8.49
CA GLY A 109 18.61 -2.79 8.88
C GLY A 109 17.80 -2.25 7.70
N TRP A 110 18.39 -2.23 6.53
CA TRP A 110 17.71 -1.89 5.30
C TRP A 110 16.56 -2.87 4.98
N THR A 111 16.86 -4.15 5.06
CA THR A 111 15.86 -5.21 4.88
C THR A 111 14.78 -5.15 5.96
N ALA A 112 15.14 -4.82 7.20
CA ALA A 112 14.16 -4.65 8.27
C ALA A 112 13.15 -3.54 7.98
N VAL A 113 13.60 -2.37 7.53
CA VAL A 113 12.69 -1.27 7.13
C VAL A 113 11.83 -1.66 5.93
N ALA A 114 12.41 -2.35 4.93
CA ALA A 114 11.66 -2.82 3.78
C ALA A 114 10.56 -3.84 4.16
N VAL A 115 10.81 -4.71 5.15
CA VAL A 115 9.81 -5.64 5.69
C VAL A 115 8.65 -4.87 6.32
N VAL A 116 8.91 -3.81 7.09
CA VAL A 116 7.87 -2.95 7.67
C VAL A 116 7.04 -2.27 6.57
N SER A 117 7.69 -1.80 5.51
CA SER A 117 7.00 -1.22 4.35
C SER A 117 6.07 -2.23 3.65
N ILE A 118 6.54 -3.44 3.40
CA ILE A 118 5.73 -4.53 2.82
C ILE A 118 4.57 -4.91 3.74
N PHE A 119 4.81 -5.03 5.05
CA PHE A 119 3.77 -5.26 6.04
C PHE A 119 2.71 -4.16 6.03
N SER A 120 3.13 -2.90 5.92
CA SER A 120 2.23 -1.75 5.79
C SER A 120 1.36 -1.85 4.53
N GLY A 121 1.92 -2.35 3.43
CA GLY A 121 1.18 -2.65 2.21
C GLY A 121 0.13 -3.73 2.40
N CYS A 122 0.47 -4.80 3.12
CA CYS A 122 -0.50 -5.86 3.45
C CYS A 122 -1.65 -5.31 4.33
N LEU A 123 -1.32 -4.45 5.29
CA LEU A 123 -2.30 -3.78 6.15
C LEU A 123 -3.21 -2.83 5.34
N PHE A 124 -2.63 -2.05 4.44
CA PHE A 124 -3.37 -1.21 3.51
C PHE A 124 -4.33 -2.04 2.64
N LEU A 125 -3.86 -3.14 2.04
CA LEU A 125 -4.70 -4.06 1.27
C LEU A 125 -5.85 -4.63 2.10
N PHE A 126 -5.58 -5.01 3.34
CA PHE A 126 -6.61 -5.46 4.27
C PHE A 126 -7.67 -4.37 4.49
N PHE A 127 -7.28 -3.11 4.73
CA PHE A 127 -8.23 -2.01 4.93
C PHE A 127 -9.08 -1.74 3.68
N ILE A 128 -8.48 -1.69 2.48
CA ILE A 128 -9.23 -1.47 1.25
C ILE A 128 -10.09 -2.67 0.83
N TRP A 129 -9.83 -3.83 1.38
CA TRP A 129 -10.68 -5.01 1.20
C TRP A 129 -11.83 -5.06 2.21
N TYR A 130 -11.54 -4.80 3.47
CA TYR A 130 -12.47 -4.97 4.60
C TYR A 130 -13.51 -3.84 4.68
N PHE A 131 -13.05 -2.58 4.76
CA PHE A 131 -13.95 -1.46 5.01
C PHE A 131 -14.94 -1.18 3.87
N PRO A 132 -14.57 -1.18 2.59
CA PRO A 132 -15.53 -0.96 1.51
C PRO A 132 -16.70 -1.93 1.53
N ARG A 133 -16.49 -3.17 1.97
CA ARG A 133 -17.58 -4.15 2.13
C ARG A 133 -18.58 -3.77 3.22
N ARG A 134 -18.13 -3.07 4.25
CA ARG A 134 -18.99 -2.58 5.31
C ARG A 134 -19.66 -1.26 4.95
N ILE A 135 -18.94 -0.38 4.26
CA ILE A 135 -19.40 0.97 3.94
C ILE A 135 -20.46 0.95 2.83
N TRP A 136 -20.18 0.23 1.73
CA TRP A 136 -21.04 0.23 0.54
C TRP A 136 -21.72 -1.14 0.32
N ASN A 137 -23.03 -1.12 0.13
CA ASN A 137 -23.79 -2.34 -0.19
C ASN A 137 -23.64 -2.71 -1.67
N ASP A 138 -23.55 -1.69 -2.57
CA ASP A 138 -23.37 -1.92 -4.00
C ASP A 138 -21.94 -2.38 -4.33
N SER A 139 -21.84 -3.41 -5.16
CA SER A 139 -20.57 -3.97 -5.65
C SER A 139 -19.80 -2.98 -6.52
N ARG A 140 -20.50 -2.12 -7.27
CA ARG A 140 -19.91 -1.09 -8.13
C ARG A 140 -19.20 -0.02 -7.31
N ASP A 141 -19.84 0.47 -6.25
CA ASP A 141 -19.27 1.49 -5.36
C ASP A 141 -18.04 0.94 -4.63
N ARG A 142 -18.12 -0.32 -4.18
CA ARG A 142 -16.96 -1.01 -3.58
C ARG A 142 -15.78 -1.12 -4.54
N LEU A 143 -16.07 -1.49 -5.80
CA LEU A 143 -15.04 -1.59 -6.82
C LEU A 143 -14.39 -0.23 -7.10
N VAL A 144 -15.20 0.82 -7.27
CA VAL A 144 -14.69 2.18 -7.51
C VAL A 144 -13.81 2.63 -6.36
N ALA A 145 -14.27 2.49 -5.11
CA ALA A 145 -13.48 2.87 -3.93
C ALA A 145 -12.14 2.11 -3.86
N ARG A 146 -12.14 0.79 -4.07
CA ARG A 146 -10.92 -0.03 -4.09
C ARG A 146 -9.98 0.36 -5.21
N SER A 147 -10.52 0.57 -6.41
CA SER A 147 -9.70 0.93 -7.57
C SER A 147 -9.04 2.30 -7.40
N LEU A 148 -9.75 3.27 -6.82
CA LEU A 148 -9.19 4.59 -6.53
C LEU A 148 -8.08 4.51 -5.47
N LEU A 149 -8.30 3.75 -4.39
CA LEU A 149 -7.28 3.57 -3.34
C LEU A 149 -6.09 2.77 -3.84
N ALA A 150 -6.31 1.65 -4.54
CA ALA A 150 -5.24 0.83 -5.09
C ALA A 150 -4.49 1.53 -6.24
N GLY A 151 -5.14 2.40 -7.00
CA GLY A 151 -4.52 3.24 -8.03
C GLY A 151 -3.82 4.48 -7.49
N SER A 152 -3.90 4.73 -6.18
CA SER A 152 -3.23 5.87 -5.57
C SER A 152 -1.70 5.69 -5.59
N GLY A 153 -0.97 6.79 -5.66
CA GLY A 153 0.50 6.79 -5.62
C GLY A 153 1.08 6.19 -4.32
N LEU A 154 0.28 6.05 -3.27
CA LEU A 154 0.66 5.44 -2.00
C LEU A 154 1.11 3.98 -2.16
N VAL A 155 0.53 3.25 -3.11
CA VAL A 155 0.87 1.84 -3.35
C VAL A 155 2.34 1.67 -3.70
N ALA A 156 2.97 2.66 -4.33
CA ALA A 156 4.39 2.63 -4.64
C ALA A 156 5.28 2.52 -3.38
N LEU A 157 4.84 3.05 -2.24
CA LEU A 157 5.57 2.96 -0.97
C LEU A 157 5.67 1.53 -0.44
N PHE A 158 4.69 0.68 -0.78
CA PHE A 158 4.57 -0.66 -0.23
C PHE A 158 5.44 -1.72 -0.93
N PHE A 159 6.09 -1.38 -2.04
CA PHE A 159 7.07 -2.25 -2.70
C PHE A 159 8.44 -2.28 -1.99
N GLY A 160 8.44 -2.25 -0.67
CA GLY A 160 9.65 -2.30 0.13
C GLY A 160 10.52 -1.05 -0.01
N TYR A 161 9.91 0.08 -0.37
CA TYR A 161 10.59 1.35 -0.37
C TYR A 161 10.99 1.72 1.06
N VAL A 162 12.27 2.01 1.25
CA VAL A 162 12.86 2.18 2.60
C VAL A 162 12.62 3.61 3.06
N GLU A 163 11.40 3.84 3.56
CA GLU A 163 10.93 5.09 4.12
C GLU A 163 10.01 4.81 5.31
N ALA A 164 9.96 5.72 6.27
CA ALA A 164 9.14 5.58 7.46
C ALA A 164 7.64 5.83 7.21
N TYR A 165 7.28 6.42 6.07
CA TYR A 165 5.90 6.86 5.79
C TYR A 165 4.93 5.74 5.40
N ALA A 166 5.42 4.55 5.06
CA ALA A 166 4.56 3.46 4.60
C ALA A 166 3.50 3.08 5.65
N LEU A 167 3.92 2.89 6.90
CA LEU A 167 3.02 2.52 7.99
C LEU A 167 2.02 3.63 8.35
N PRO A 168 2.43 4.89 8.59
CA PRO A 168 1.50 6.00 8.78
C PRO A 168 0.48 6.14 7.64
N CYS A 169 0.90 6.03 6.38
CA CYS A 169 -0.01 6.11 5.23
C CYS A 169 -1.04 4.97 5.22
N ALA A 170 -0.63 3.75 5.53
CA ALA A 170 -1.55 2.62 5.64
C ALA A 170 -2.56 2.83 6.78
N LEU A 171 -2.08 3.22 7.97
CA LEU A 171 -2.92 3.47 9.14
C LEU A 171 -3.88 4.63 8.92
N MET A 172 -3.44 5.77 8.36
CA MET A 172 -4.31 6.89 8.03
C MET A 172 -5.40 6.51 7.04
N THR A 173 -5.09 5.65 6.06
CA THR A 173 -6.12 5.09 5.17
C THR A 173 -7.13 4.28 5.98
N GLY A 174 -6.67 3.47 6.92
CA GLY A 174 -7.53 2.73 7.84
C GLY A 174 -8.41 3.64 8.69
N VAL A 175 -7.85 4.73 9.25
CA VAL A 175 -8.59 5.75 10.02
C VAL A 175 -9.71 6.35 9.20
N LEU A 176 -9.41 6.82 7.98
CA LEU A 176 -10.41 7.46 7.11
C LEU A 176 -11.55 6.51 6.75
N LEU A 177 -11.22 5.26 6.40
CA LEU A 177 -12.22 4.26 6.08
C LEU A 177 -13.03 3.82 7.31
N ALA A 178 -12.38 3.67 8.48
CA ALA A 178 -13.08 3.35 9.72
C ALA A 178 -14.00 4.49 10.17
N ALA A 179 -13.57 5.75 10.02
CA ALA A 179 -14.38 6.92 10.32
C ALA A 179 -15.61 7.00 9.40
N GLU A 180 -15.46 6.73 8.11
CA GLU A 180 -16.59 6.67 7.17
C GLU A 180 -17.54 5.52 7.51
N ALA A 181 -17.01 4.35 7.90
CA ALA A 181 -17.84 3.24 8.36
C ALA A 181 -18.62 3.61 9.64
N PHE A 182 -17.98 4.29 10.59
CA PHE A 182 -18.62 4.80 11.80
C PHE A 182 -19.70 5.84 11.49
N ARG A 183 -19.41 6.81 10.63
CA ARG A 183 -20.38 7.82 10.19
C ARG A 183 -21.65 7.21 9.59
N ARG A 184 -21.52 6.05 8.95
CA ARG A 184 -22.64 5.29 8.38
C ARG A 184 -23.27 4.27 9.34
N GLU A 185 -22.94 4.35 10.63
CA GLU A 185 -23.42 3.41 11.66
C GLU A 185 -23.06 1.94 11.42
N LYS A 186 -22.00 1.70 10.61
CA LYS A 186 -21.51 0.37 10.24
C LYS A 186 -20.14 0.05 10.82
N GLY A 187 -19.64 0.90 11.74
CA GLY A 187 -18.33 0.79 12.36
C GLY A 187 -18.34 1.16 13.83
N SER A 188 -17.21 0.91 14.50
CA SER A 188 -17.02 1.24 15.91
C SER A 188 -16.12 2.46 16.07
N PHE A 189 -16.50 3.40 16.92
CA PHE A 189 -15.67 4.55 17.32
C PHE A 189 -14.32 4.12 17.90
N TYR A 190 -14.29 3.04 18.67
CA TYR A 190 -13.05 2.52 19.26
C TYR A 190 -12.01 2.12 18.20
N VAL A 191 -12.46 1.59 17.05
CA VAL A 191 -11.56 1.23 15.94
C VAL A 191 -10.93 2.49 15.35
N VAL A 192 -11.69 3.58 15.18
CA VAL A 192 -11.19 4.86 14.68
C VAL A 192 -10.12 5.40 15.62
N VAL A 193 -10.42 5.45 16.93
CA VAL A 193 -9.48 5.95 17.95
C VAL A 193 -8.22 5.10 18.01
N LEU A 194 -8.35 3.76 18.01
CA LEU A 194 -7.20 2.87 18.05
C LEU A 194 -6.28 3.07 16.85
N LEU A 195 -6.83 3.10 15.63
CA LEU A 195 -6.04 3.32 14.42
C LEU A 195 -5.39 4.71 14.42
N GLN A 196 -6.08 5.74 14.94
CA GLN A 196 -5.53 7.09 15.07
C GLN A 196 -4.34 7.13 16.02
N ILE A 197 -4.44 6.47 17.18
CA ILE A 197 -3.33 6.38 18.15
C ILE A 197 -2.12 5.68 17.52
N MET A 198 -2.35 4.63 16.72
CA MET A 198 -1.26 3.91 16.06
C MET A 198 -0.66 4.67 14.88
N ALA A 199 -1.37 5.65 14.31
CA ALA A 199 -0.92 6.42 13.15
C ALA A 199 -0.05 7.64 13.53
N VAL A 200 -0.05 8.03 14.79
CA VAL A 200 0.73 9.14 15.37
C VAL A 200 2.03 8.60 15.96
#